data_adf2ae63a1c41bbff57924298e8043fb
#
_entry.id   adf2ae63a1c41bbff57924298e8043fb
#
_cell.length_a   1.000
_cell.length_b   1.000
_cell.length_c   1.000
_cell.angle_alpha   90.00
_cell.angle_beta   90.00
_cell.angle_gamma   90.00
#
_symmetry.space_group_name_H-M   'P 1'
#
loop_
_entity.id
_entity.type
_entity.pdbx_description
1 polymer ?
#
loop_
_entity_poly.entity_id
_entity_poly.type
_entity_poly.pdbx_seq_one_letter_code
_entity_poly.pdbx_strand_id
1 'polypeptide(L)'
;TIFKLEEIITISEEIPFASINRKNVFREVTISGDLFPQLMNTSQARQFLLQNGLPEIAKKYDLNYRFDGKDLEQKETFADMKIGSIVGLMLIYFILAWVFKSWSRPLTIMIMIPFAFIGAVLGHYILGLTMSILSMFALLALAGIVVNNSIILVSTIERRFDDLLKDTENSFNDQNIINEAIISGVVDRLRPVLLTSLTTIGGLSALMFE
;
A
#
# COMPACT_ATOMS: atom_id res chain seq x y z
N THR A 1 -33.90 3.44 -65.40
CA THR A 1 -33.46 2.06 -65.19
C THR A 1 -32.90 1.94 -63.82
N ILE A 2 -33.60 1.19 -62.96
CA ILE A 2 -33.15 0.97 -61.56
C ILE A 2 -32.36 -0.34 -61.59
N PHE A 3 -31.05 -0.27 -61.33
CA PHE A 3 -30.21 -1.46 -61.19
C PHE A 3 -30.23 -1.90 -59.75
N LYS A 4 -30.28 -3.21 -59.50
CA LYS A 4 -30.10 -3.75 -58.13
C LYS A 4 -28.64 -3.62 -57.71
N LEU A 5 -28.41 -3.25 -56.49
CA LEU A 5 -27.07 -3.02 -55.95
C LEU A 5 -26.19 -4.26 -56.08
N GLU A 6 -26.76 -5.45 -55.97
CA GLU A 6 -26.12 -6.76 -56.12
C GLU A 6 -25.52 -7.01 -57.51
N GLU A 7 -25.98 -6.27 -58.57
CA GLU A 7 -25.43 -6.40 -59.91
C GLU A 7 -24.17 -5.56 -60.14
N ILE A 8 -23.90 -4.64 -59.26
CA ILE A 8 -22.81 -3.64 -59.39
C ILE A 8 -21.70 -3.87 -58.38
N ILE A 9 -22.00 -4.53 -57.25
CA ILE A 9 -21.05 -4.69 -56.12
C ILE A 9 -21.00 -6.15 -55.72
N THR A 10 -19.81 -6.73 -55.73
CA THR A 10 -19.55 -8.04 -55.11
C THR A 10 -19.13 -7.80 -53.68
N ILE A 11 -19.98 -8.18 -52.71
CA ILE A 11 -19.65 -8.07 -51.29
C ILE A 11 -18.85 -9.32 -50.94
N SER A 12 -17.55 -9.16 -50.64
CA SER A 12 -16.73 -10.17 -49.98
C SER A 12 -16.60 -9.84 -48.49
N GLU A 13 -17.10 -10.71 -47.64
CA GLU A 13 -16.80 -10.63 -46.21
C GLU A 13 -15.37 -11.15 -46.02
N GLU A 14 -14.41 -10.25 -45.90
CA GLU A 14 -13.11 -10.56 -45.34
C GLU A 14 -13.17 -10.26 -43.85
N ILE A 15 -12.87 -11.25 -43.01
CA ILE A 15 -12.64 -11.04 -41.59
C ILE A 15 -11.23 -10.48 -41.46
N PRO A 16 -11.04 -9.15 -41.27
CA PRO A 16 -9.71 -8.60 -41.11
C PRO A 16 -9.14 -9.08 -39.80
N PHE A 17 -7.90 -9.56 -39.79
CA PHE A 17 -7.16 -9.71 -38.56
C PHE A 17 -6.97 -8.31 -37.94
N ALA A 18 -7.77 -7.97 -36.95
CA ALA A 18 -7.91 -6.63 -36.43
C ALA A 18 -6.59 -6.04 -35.90
N SER A 19 -5.70 -6.86 -35.36
CA SER A 19 -4.34 -6.45 -35.00
C SER A 19 -3.42 -7.67 -34.83
N ILE A 20 -2.17 -7.55 -35.24
CA ILE A 20 -1.12 -8.52 -34.93
C ILE A 20 -0.24 -7.93 -33.82
N ASN A 21 -0.46 -8.38 -32.60
CA ASN A 21 0.38 -7.97 -31.48
C ASN A 21 1.67 -8.79 -31.48
N ARG A 22 2.80 -8.10 -31.31
CA ARG A 22 4.11 -8.72 -31.20
C ARG A 22 4.80 -8.22 -29.92
N LYS A 23 5.32 -9.16 -29.15
CA LYS A 23 6.15 -8.88 -28.00
C LYS A 23 7.50 -9.57 -28.19
N ASN A 24 8.59 -8.80 -28.05
CA ASN A 24 9.95 -9.32 -28.31
C ASN A 24 10.11 -10.06 -29.65
N VAL A 25 9.55 -9.48 -30.75
CA VAL A 25 9.59 -10.03 -32.11
C VAL A 25 8.64 -11.22 -32.36
N PHE A 26 8.19 -11.93 -31.33
CA PHE A 26 7.26 -13.04 -31.46
C PHE A 26 5.80 -12.58 -31.55
N ARG A 27 5.01 -13.29 -32.34
CA ARG A 27 3.56 -13.07 -32.40
C ARG A 27 2.94 -13.49 -31.06
N GLU A 28 2.16 -12.58 -30.47
CA GLU A 28 1.45 -12.82 -29.21
C GLU A 28 -0.05 -12.94 -29.48
N VAL A 29 -0.65 -13.96 -28.91
CA VAL A 29 -2.11 -14.13 -28.87
C VAL A 29 -2.54 -14.11 -27.43
N THR A 30 -3.34 -13.11 -27.06
CA THR A 30 -3.85 -12.98 -25.71
C THR A 30 -5.23 -13.61 -25.61
N ILE A 31 -5.38 -14.58 -24.73
CA ILE A 31 -6.67 -15.18 -24.38
C ILE A 31 -7.06 -14.59 -23.03
N SER A 32 -8.16 -13.84 -22.99
CA SER A 32 -8.70 -13.23 -21.78
C SER A 32 -10.03 -13.86 -21.41
N GLY A 33 -10.30 -13.95 -20.11
CA GLY A 33 -11.56 -14.44 -19.58
C GLY A 33 -11.77 -13.93 -18.17
N ASP A 34 -13.01 -13.73 -17.80
CA ASP A 34 -13.39 -13.33 -16.45
C ASP A 34 -13.77 -14.55 -15.63
N LEU A 35 -13.41 -14.51 -14.36
CA LEU A 35 -13.74 -15.55 -13.39
C LEU A 35 -14.88 -15.07 -12.49
N PHE A 36 -15.77 -15.99 -12.15
CA PHE A 36 -16.75 -15.75 -11.09
C PHE A 36 -16.07 -15.91 -9.72
N PRO A 37 -15.91 -14.84 -8.93
CA PRO A 37 -15.15 -14.89 -7.67
C PRO A 37 -15.71 -15.88 -6.64
N GLN A 38 -17.01 -16.19 -6.77
CA GLN A 38 -17.71 -17.14 -5.89
C GLN A 38 -17.35 -18.61 -6.16
N LEU A 39 -16.88 -18.93 -7.37
CA LEU A 39 -16.59 -20.31 -7.80
C LEU A 39 -15.10 -20.64 -7.76
N MET A 40 -14.26 -19.72 -8.19
CA MET A 40 -12.83 -19.95 -8.36
C MET A 40 -12.04 -18.64 -8.31
N ASN A 41 -10.91 -18.66 -7.63
CA ASN A 41 -9.98 -17.53 -7.70
C ASN A 41 -8.94 -17.74 -8.82
N THR A 42 -8.25 -16.68 -9.20
CA THR A 42 -7.27 -16.66 -10.30
C THR A 42 -6.12 -17.64 -10.08
N SER A 43 -5.68 -17.83 -8.83
CA SER A 43 -4.63 -18.80 -8.51
C SER A 43 -5.08 -20.24 -8.73
N GLN A 44 -6.33 -20.56 -8.39
CA GLN A 44 -6.94 -21.88 -8.63
C GLN A 44 -7.15 -22.13 -10.12
N ALA A 45 -7.65 -21.15 -10.87
CA ALA A 45 -7.81 -21.24 -12.31
C ALA A 45 -6.48 -21.49 -13.02
N ARG A 46 -5.43 -20.80 -12.62
CA ARG A 46 -4.08 -21.01 -13.13
C ARG A 46 -3.58 -22.43 -12.85
N GLN A 47 -3.75 -22.90 -11.63
CA GLN A 47 -3.34 -24.26 -11.24
C GLN A 47 -4.12 -25.32 -12.02
N PHE A 48 -5.42 -25.10 -12.20
CA PHE A 48 -6.27 -25.95 -13.01
C PHE A 48 -5.78 -26.04 -14.46
N LEU A 49 -5.47 -24.92 -15.10
CA LEU A 49 -4.95 -24.92 -16.47
C LEU A 49 -3.60 -25.62 -16.59
N LEU A 50 -2.71 -25.44 -15.59
CA LEU A 50 -1.40 -26.10 -15.57
C LEU A 50 -1.53 -27.61 -15.41
N GLN A 51 -2.54 -28.09 -14.68
CA GLN A 51 -2.77 -29.52 -14.44
C GLN A 51 -3.57 -30.19 -15.57
N ASN A 52 -4.42 -29.44 -16.29
CA ASN A 52 -5.35 -29.95 -17.29
C ASN A 52 -4.91 -29.69 -18.74
N GLY A 53 -3.64 -29.84 -19.03
CA GLY A 53 -3.16 -29.98 -20.41
C GLY A 53 -2.52 -28.75 -21.05
N LEU A 54 -2.51 -27.59 -20.41
CA LEU A 54 -1.84 -26.40 -20.97
C LEU A 54 -0.35 -26.67 -21.31
N PRO A 55 0.46 -27.32 -20.45
CA PRO A 55 1.85 -27.62 -20.77
C PRO A 55 2.00 -28.61 -21.93
N GLU A 56 1.07 -29.56 -22.07
CA GLU A 56 1.08 -30.56 -23.16
C GLU A 56 0.77 -29.89 -24.51
N ILE A 57 -0.22 -28.99 -24.51
CA ILE A 57 -0.58 -28.22 -25.71
C ILE A 57 0.59 -27.32 -26.11
N ALA A 58 1.19 -26.61 -25.15
CA ALA A 58 2.32 -25.76 -25.40
C ALA A 58 3.51 -26.53 -26.01
N LYS A 59 3.81 -27.71 -25.48
CA LYS A 59 4.88 -28.58 -25.99
C LYS A 59 4.56 -29.12 -27.38
N LYS A 60 3.29 -29.50 -27.62
CA LYS A 60 2.85 -30.05 -28.91
C LYS A 60 2.97 -29.05 -30.06
N TYR A 61 2.72 -27.79 -29.79
CA TYR A 61 2.70 -26.71 -30.80
C TYR A 61 3.91 -25.77 -30.71
N ASP A 62 4.92 -26.11 -29.91
CA ASP A 62 6.13 -25.29 -29.66
C ASP A 62 5.78 -23.85 -29.26
N LEU A 63 4.83 -23.72 -28.35
CA LEU A 63 4.34 -22.42 -27.88
C LEU A 63 4.94 -22.06 -26.52
N ASN A 64 5.37 -20.82 -26.39
CA ASN A 64 5.67 -20.24 -25.09
C ASN A 64 4.41 -19.58 -24.54
N TYR A 65 3.99 -19.96 -23.35
CA TYR A 65 2.85 -19.34 -22.67
C TYR A 65 3.28 -18.59 -21.43
N ARG A 66 2.60 -17.50 -21.16
CA ARG A 66 2.78 -16.70 -19.95
C ARG A 66 1.40 -16.36 -19.39
N PHE A 67 1.24 -16.51 -18.10
CA PHE A 67 0.08 -15.97 -17.44
C PHE A 67 0.33 -14.48 -17.18
N ASP A 68 -0.58 -13.66 -17.63
CA ASP A 68 -0.61 -12.22 -17.37
C ASP A 68 -1.93 -11.91 -16.63
N GLY A 69 -1.99 -10.82 -15.90
CA GLY A 69 -3.21 -10.38 -15.25
C GLY A 69 -2.96 -9.65 -13.95
N LYS A 70 -4.00 -8.99 -13.47
CA LYS A 70 -3.95 -8.15 -12.25
C LYS A 70 -3.34 -8.86 -11.04
N ASP A 71 -3.56 -10.16 -10.87
CA ASP A 71 -3.06 -10.92 -9.72
C ASP A 71 -1.54 -11.11 -9.73
N LEU A 72 -0.92 -11.25 -10.92
CA LEU A 72 0.53 -11.35 -11.02
C LEU A 72 1.19 -10.00 -10.76
N GLU A 73 0.68 -8.96 -11.40
CA GLU A 73 1.14 -7.59 -11.16
C GLU A 73 0.97 -7.22 -9.67
N GLN A 74 -0.14 -7.65 -9.06
CA GLN A 74 -0.34 -7.46 -7.63
C GLN A 74 0.72 -8.18 -6.79
N LYS A 75 1.02 -9.44 -7.09
CA LYS A 75 2.02 -10.21 -6.33
C LYS A 75 3.42 -9.61 -6.46
N GLU A 76 3.81 -9.19 -7.66
CA GLU A 76 5.07 -8.50 -7.89
C GLU A 76 5.10 -7.17 -7.13
N THR A 77 4.05 -6.37 -7.23
CA THR A 77 3.91 -5.11 -6.48
C THR A 77 3.99 -5.33 -4.97
N PHE A 78 3.34 -6.38 -4.44
CA PHE A 78 3.44 -6.71 -3.00
C PHE A 78 4.84 -7.14 -2.59
N ALA A 79 5.56 -7.88 -3.43
CA ALA A 79 6.94 -8.27 -3.16
C ALA A 79 7.87 -7.05 -3.10
N ASP A 80 7.75 -6.15 -4.07
CA ASP A 80 8.51 -4.90 -4.13
C ASP A 80 8.17 -3.96 -2.97
N MET A 81 6.89 -3.83 -2.64
CA MET A 81 6.44 -3.07 -1.47
C MET A 81 7.02 -3.61 -0.16
N LYS A 82 7.07 -4.93 0.00
CA LYS A 82 7.64 -5.53 1.21
C LYS A 82 9.11 -5.16 1.37
N ILE A 83 9.89 -5.27 0.32
CA ILE A 83 11.30 -4.89 0.32
C ILE A 83 11.43 -3.39 0.58
N GLY A 84 10.70 -2.55 -0.16
CA GLY A 84 10.69 -1.11 0.00
C GLY A 84 10.30 -0.66 1.41
N SER A 85 9.29 -1.31 2.02
CA SER A 85 8.87 -1.03 3.40
C SER A 85 9.97 -1.34 4.42
N ILE A 86 10.65 -2.49 4.29
CA ILE A 86 11.74 -2.87 5.19
C ILE A 86 12.88 -1.86 5.08
N VAL A 87 13.30 -1.53 3.85
CA VAL A 87 14.36 -0.56 3.61
C VAL A 87 13.97 0.82 4.13
N GLY A 88 12.74 1.25 3.88
CA GLY A 88 12.21 2.52 4.38
C GLY A 88 12.19 2.60 5.91
N LEU A 89 11.71 1.55 6.59
CA LEU A 89 11.72 1.49 8.05
C LEU A 89 13.14 1.48 8.63
N MET A 90 14.07 0.78 7.99
CA MET A 90 15.48 0.83 8.38
C MET A 90 16.07 2.24 8.24
N LEU A 91 15.82 2.91 7.13
CA LEU A 91 16.27 4.28 6.93
C LEU A 91 15.70 5.24 7.97
N ILE A 92 14.40 5.14 8.26
CA ILE A 92 13.75 5.92 9.31
C ILE A 92 14.43 5.66 10.66
N TYR A 93 14.67 4.38 11.00
CA TYR A 93 15.34 4.02 12.25
C TYR A 93 16.73 4.65 12.36
N PHE A 94 17.57 4.55 11.32
CA PHE A 94 18.91 5.12 11.33
C PHE A 94 18.91 6.65 11.42
N ILE A 95 18.00 7.31 10.68
CA ILE A 95 17.85 8.78 10.77
C ILE A 95 17.45 9.20 12.17
N LEU A 96 16.48 8.50 12.77
CA LEU A 96 16.04 8.79 14.15
C LEU A 96 17.13 8.53 15.17
N ALA A 97 17.90 7.44 15.03
CA ALA A 97 19.02 7.13 15.90
C ALA A 97 20.10 8.21 15.83
N TRP A 98 20.33 8.74 14.64
CA TRP A 98 21.26 9.87 14.45
C TRP A 98 20.75 11.16 15.11
N VAL A 99 19.48 11.51 14.88
CA VAL A 99 18.86 12.75 15.39
C VAL A 99 18.79 12.73 16.91
N PHE A 100 18.33 11.62 17.51
CA PHE A 100 18.18 11.49 18.97
C PHE A 100 19.46 11.08 19.69
N LYS A 101 20.53 10.77 18.95
CA LYS A 101 21.80 10.25 19.52
C LYS A 101 21.56 9.09 20.50
N SER A 102 20.58 8.25 20.20
CA SER A 102 20.12 7.14 21.05
C SER A 102 19.61 6.00 20.19
N TRP A 103 19.91 4.77 20.58
CA TRP A 103 19.42 3.56 19.90
C TRP A 103 18.02 3.13 20.37
N SER A 104 17.64 3.52 21.59
CA SER A 104 16.35 3.11 22.19
C SER A 104 15.18 4.00 21.77
N ARG A 105 15.39 5.32 21.70
CA ARG A 105 14.33 6.29 21.38
C ARG A 105 13.64 6.03 20.02
N PRO A 106 14.35 5.71 18.94
CA PRO A 106 13.71 5.34 17.67
C PRO A 106 12.76 4.16 17.79
N LEU A 107 13.10 3.15 18.59
CA LEU A 107 12.24 1.99 18.81
C LEU A 107 10.93 2.38 19.47
N THR A 108 10.96 3.27 20.45
CA THR A 108 9.75 3.78 21.12
C THR A 108 8.85 4.53 20.15
N ILE A 109 9.42 5.30 19.23
CA ILE A 109 8.68 6.01 18.19
C ILE A 109 8.08 5.03 17.18
N MET A 110 8.86 4.06 16.72
CA MET A 110 8.43 3.10 15.70
C MET A 110 7.36 2.11 16.19
N ILE A 111 7.27 1.87 17.51
CA ILE A 111 6.23 1.01 18.10
C ILE A 111 4.81 1.57 17.87
N MET A 112 4.68 2.85 17.51
CA MET A 112 3.39 3.45 17.14
C MET A 112 2.89 3.01 15.77
N ILE A 113 3.77 2.54 14.87
CA ILE A 113 3.39 2.09 13.52
C ILE A 113 2.42 0.89 13.57
N PRO A 114 2.69 -0.20 14.32
CA PRO A 114 1.74 -1.29 14.48
C PRO A 114 0.35 -0.86 14.97
N PHE A 115 0.27 0.11 15.90
CA PHE A 115 -1.03 0.60 16.36
C PHE A 115 -1.80 1.31 15.26
N ALA A 116 -1.13 2.10 14.42
CA ALA A 116 -1.76 2.73 13.26
C ALA A 116 -2.26 1.68 12.27
N PHE A 117 -1.49 0.61 12.05
CA PHE A 117 -1.87 -0.50 11.19
C PHE A 117 -3.13 -1.22 11.70
N ILE A 118 -3.21 -1.49 13.00
CA ILE A 118 -4.40 -2.08 13.64
C ILE A 118 -5.61 -1.16 13.41
N GLY A 119 -5.47 0.15 13.61
CA GLY A 119 -6.54 1.11 13.38
C GLY A 119 -7.05 1.10 11.93
N ALA A 120 -6.15 1.02 10.95
CA ALA A 120 -6.52 0.96 9.54
C ALA A 120 -7.22 -0.35 9.16
N VAL A 121 -6.75 -1.49 9.68
CA VAL A 121 -7.41 -2.81 9.46
C VAL A 121 -8.82 -2.81 10.07
N LEU A 122 -8.97 -2.29 11.29
CA LEU A 122 -10.28 -2.15 11.93
C LEU A 122 -11.21 -1.24 11.14
N GLY A 123 -10.69 -0.14 10.59
CA GLY A 123 -11.46 0.76 9.72
C GLY A 123 -11.99 0.05 8.47
N HIS A 124 -11.15 -0.72 7.76
CA HIS A 124 -11.57 -1.53 6.62
C HIS A 124 -12.63 -2.56 7.00
N TYR A 125 -12.44 -3.22 8.13
CA TYR A 125 -13.40 -4.23 8.64
C TYR A 125 -14.76 -3.62 8.95
N ILE A 126 -14.81 -2.46 9.64
CA ILE A 126 -16.05 -1.78 10.00
C ILE A 126 -16.79 -1.28 8.75
N LEU A 127 -16.07 -0.79 7.76
CA LEU A 127 -16.64 -0.29 6.51
C LEU A 127 -16.94 -1.39 5.49
N GLY A 128 -16.58 -2.65 5.77
CA GLY A 128 -16.75 -3.77 4.84
C GLY A 128 -15.92 -3.66 3.57
N LEU A 129 -14.83 -2.89 3.59
CA LEU A 129 -13.96 -2.66 2.45
C LEU A 129 -12.87 -3.73 2.37
N THR A 130 -12.59 -4.20 1.16
CA THR A 130 -11.47 -5.12 0.92
C THR A 130 -10.15 -4.37 0.84
N MET A 131 -9.08 -4.96 1.40
CA MET A 131 -7.73 -4.41 1.29
C MET A 131 -7.26 -4.46 -0.16
N SER A 132 -7.00 -3.31 -0.74
CA SER A 132 -6.48 -3.15 -2.11
C SER A 132 -5.00 -2.76 -2.08
N ILE A 133 -4.35 -2.77 -3.26
CA ILE A 133 -2.99 -2.23 -3.40
C ILE A 133 -2.95 -0.76 -2.97
N LEU A 134 -3.98 0.00 -3.32
CA LEU A 134 -4.10 1.41 -2.94
C LEU A 134 -4.15 1.57 -1.41
N SER A 135 -4.90 0.69 -0.71
CA SER A 135 -4.92 0.64 0.75
C SER A 135 -3.53 0.37 1.35
N MET A 136 -2.73 -0.49 0.71
CA MET A 136 -1.37 -0.78 1.17
C MET A 136 -0.42 0.42 1.00
N PHE A 137 -0.51 1.15 -0.12
CA PHE A 137 0.23 2.41 -0.28
C PHE A 137 -0.20 3.47 0.75
N ALA A 138 -1.49 3.57 1.03
CA ALA A 138 -2.00 4.45 2.07
C ALA A 138 -1.46 4.09 3.46
N LEU A 139 -1.29 2.79 3.77
CA LEU A 139 -0.69 2.33 5.02
C LEU A 139 0.78 2.73 5.15
N LEU A 140 1.55 2.68 4.05
CA LEU A 140 2.94 3.17 4.05
C LEU A 140 3.00 4.68 4.31
N ALA A 141 2.12 5.44 3.67
CA ALA A 141 2.01 6.87 3.92
C ALA A 141 1.60 7.17 5.38
N LEU A 142 0.64 6.42 5.92
CA LEU A 142 0.18 6.53 7.30
C LEU A 142 1.33 6.29 8.28
N ALA A 143 2.18 5.29 8.05
CA ALA A 143 3.35 5.03 8.88
C ALA A 143 4.26 6.26 8.97
N GLY A 144 4.52 6.95 7.86
CA GLY A 144 5.31 8.19 7.83
C GLY A 144 4.66 9.31 8.64
N ILE A 145 3.35 9.50 8.53
CA ILE A 145 2.61 10.52 9.29
C ILE A 145 2.67 10.24 10.79
N VAL A 146 2.46 8.99 11.19
CA VAL A 146 2.50 8.56 12.61
C VAL A 146 3.88 8.75 13.21
N VAL A 147 4.93 8.35 12.49
CA VAL A 147 6.32 8.55 12.93
C VAL A 147 6.61 10.04 13.13
N ASN A 148 6.23 10.88 12.17
CA ASN A 148 6.43 12.33 12.26
C ASN A 148 5.75 12.93 13.49
N ASN A 149 4.48 12.59 13.74
CA ASN A 149 3.75 13.07 14.92
C ASN A 149 4.38 12.56 16.23
N SER A 150 4.84 11.30 16.24
CA SER A 150 5.49 10.70 17.41
C SER A 150 6.84 11.34 17.72
N ILE A 151 7.64 11.70 16.71
CA ILE A 151 8.91 12.42 16.89
C ILE A 151 8.66 13.74 17.61
N ILE A 152 7.69 14.52 17.14
CA ILE A 152 7.37 15.84 17.70
C ILE A 152 6.89 15.71 19.16
N LEU A 153 6.07 14.70 19.46
CA LEU A 153 5.58 14.44 20.80
C LEU A 153 6.73 14.06 21.74
N VAL A 154 7.52 13.04 21.37
CA VAL A 154 8.65 12.56 22.21
C VAL A 154 9.66 13.68 22.44
N SER A 155 10.06 14.43 21.41
CA SER A 155 11.01 15.54 21.56
C SER A 155 10.46 16.66 22.45
N THR A 156 9.15 16.88 22.47
CA THR A 156 8.53 17.88 23.36
C THR A 156 8.53 17.42 24.81
N ILE A 157 8.19 16.14 25.05
CA ILE A 157 8.24 15.55 26.41
C ILE A 157 9.67 15.59 26.95
N GLU A 158 10.67 15.21 26.14
CA GLU A 158 12.08 15.27 26.56
C GLU A 158 12.53 16.70 26.91
N ARG A 159 12.16 17.68 26.09
CA ARG A 159 12.47 19.08 26.39
C ARG A 159 11.82 19.53 27.70
N ARG A 160 10.55 19.20 27.94
CA ARG A 160 9.86 19.52 29.18
C ARG A 160 10.52 18.86 30.40
N PHE A 161 10.94 17.60 30.24
CA PHE A 161 11.66 16.88 31.25
C PHE A 161 13.01 17.57 31.60
N ASP A 162 13.79 17.95 30.59
CA ASP A 162 15.06 18.64 30.76
C ASP A 162 14.88 20.02 31.42
N ASP A 163 13.82 20.76 31.08
CA ASP A 163 13.51 22.07 31.68
C ASP A 163 13.13 21.92 33.16
N LEU A 164 12.27 20.96 33.52
CA LEU A 164 11.87 20.68 34.91
C LEU A 164 13.04 20.23 35.78
N LEU A 165 14.01 19.48 35.22
CA LEU A 165 15.21 19.08 35.94
C LEU A 165 16.15 20.25 36.25
N LYS A 166 16.19 21.26 35.37
CA LYS A 166 17.01 22.47 35.62
C LYS A 166 16.45 23.37 36.72
N ASP A 167 15.10 23.41 36.78
CA ASP A 167 14.41 24.27 37.74
C ASP A 167 14.29 23.66 39.14
N THR A 168 14.57 22.38 39.29
CA THR A 168 14.40 21.64 40.54
C THR A 168 15.70 20.92 40.88
N GLU A 169 16.22 21.07 42.10
CA GLU A 169 17.38 20.31 42.62
C GLU A 169 17.11 18.80 42.80
N ASN A 170 16.05 18.29 42.18
CA ASN A 170 15.56 16.94 42.35
C ASN A 170 16.27 15.93 41.41
N SER A 171 16.30 14.69 41.84
CA SER A 171 16.95 13.58 41.16
C SER A 171 16.18 13.17 39.91
N PHE A 172 16.89 12.73 38.88
CA PHE A 172 16.36 12.17 37.59
C PHE A 172 15.29 11.06 37.76
N ASN A 173 15.12 10.54 38.97
CA ASN A 173 14.23 9.43 39.26
C ASN A 173 12.96 9.84 40.01
N ASP A 174 12.65 11.14 40.08
CA ASP A 174 11.42 11.62 40.70
C ASP A 174 10.23 11.37 39.76
N GLN A 175 9.36 10.45 40.15
CA GLN A 175 8.16 10.05 39.37
C GLN A 175 7.22 11.24 39.11
N ASN A 176 7.21 12.23 39.98
CA ASN A 176 6.37 13.42 39.83
C ASN A 176 6.85 14.28 38.66
N ILE A 177 8.17 14.48 38.53
CA ILE A 177 8.77 15.23 37.43
C ILE A 177 8.52 14.54 36.11
N ILE A 178 8.66 13.20 36.04
CA ILE A 178 8.38 12.42 34.84
C ILE A 178 6.90 12.57 34.42
N ASN A 179 5.99 12.44 35.37
CA ASN A 179 4.56 12.55 35.10
C ASN A 179 4.18 13.97 34.63
N GLU A 180 4.74 15.00 35.27
CA GLU A 180 4.51 16.40 34.89
C GLU A 180 5.04 16.70 33.48
N ALA A 181 6.25 16.23 33.15
CA ALA A 181 6.81 16.36 31.81
C ALA A 181 5.96 15.70 30.75
N ILE A 182 5.45 14.48 31.01
CA ILE A 182 4.56 13.76 30.09
C ILE A 182 3.26 14.52 29.91
N ILE A 183 2.59 14.91 31.01
CA ILE A 183 1.28 15.59 30.93
C ILE A 183 1.42 16.91 30.19
N SER A 184 2.38 17.75 30.56
CA SER A 184 2.60 19.06 29.95
C SER A 184 2.99 18.93 28.48
N GLY A 185 3.88 18.00 28.14
CA GLY A 185 4.30 17.75 26.78
C GLY A 185 3.14 17.26 25.87
N VAL A 186 2.26 16.38 26.40
CA VAL A 186 1.08 15.93 25.68
C VAL A 186 0.06 17.06 25.48
N VAL A 187 -0.22 17.84 26.53
CA VAL A 187 -1.16 18.99 26.45
C VAL A 187 -0.71 20.02 25.43
N ASP A 188 0.58 20.35 25.40
CA ASP A 188 1.15 21.31 24.46
C ASP A 188 0.98 20.85 23.00
N ARG A 189 1.01 19.54 22.75
CA ARG A 189 0.93 18.95 21.41
C ARG A 189 -0.47 18.49 21.01
N LEU A 190 -1.39 18.40 21.94
CA LEU A 190 -2.75 17.90 21.68
C LEU A 190 -3.45 18.73 20.61
N ARG A 191 -3.43 20.06 20.72
CA ARG A 191 -4.10 20.95 19.76
C ARG A 191 -3.51 20.84 18.33
N PRO A 192 -2.18 20.99 18.12
CA PRO A 192 -1.58 20.82 16.80
C PRO A 192 -1.85 19.44 16.18
N VAL A 193 -1.72 18.36 16.97
CA VAL A 193 -1.94 16.98 16.47
C VAL A 193 -3.40 16.74 16.10
N LEU A 194 -4.35 17.19 16.92
CA LEU A 194 -5.77 17.09 16.59
C LEU A 194 -6.11 17.89 15.34
N LEU A 195 -5.56 19.11 15.20
CA LEU A 195 -5.82 19.94 14.03
C LEU A 195 -5.29 19.29 12.76
N THR A 196 -4.05 18.80 12.77
CA THR A 196 -3.47 18.09 11.60
C THR A 196 -4.22 16.82 11.28
N SER A 197 -4.64 16.04 12.28
CA SER A 197 -5.42 14.82 12.06
C SER A 197 -6.80 15.13 11.46
N LEU A 198 -7.50 16.12 11.97
CA LEU A 198 -8.81 16.52 11.46
C LEU A 198 -8.72 17.10 10.04
N THR A 199 -7.71 17.92 9.76
CA THR A 199 -7.51 18.44 8.40
C THR A 199 -7.13 17.35 7.41
N THR A 200 -6.33 16.36 7.82
CA THR A 200 -5.99 15.21 6.96
C THR A 200 -7.23 14.35 6.70
N ILE A 201 -8.01 14.02 7.73
CA ILE A 201 -9.25 13.26 7.58
C ILE A 201 -10.23 14.03 6.68
N GLY A 202 -10.43 15.33 6.94
CA GLY A 202 -11.32 16.17 6.12
C GLY A 202 -10.88 16.27 4.66
N GLY A 203 -9.57 16.42 4.40
CA GLY A 203 -9.04 16.47 3.05
C GLY A 203 -9.17 15.13 2.29
N LEU A 204 -8.96 14.01 2.99
CA LEU A 204 -9.06 12.68 2.37
C LEU A 204 -10.50 12.18 2.31
N SER A 205 -11.41 12.69 3.14
CA SER A 205 -12.81 12.27 3.12
C SER A 205 -13.52 12.56 1.79
N ALA A 206 -13.08 13.59 1.07
CA ALA A 206 -13.61 13.91 -0.25
C ALA A 206 -13.39 12.74 -1.25
N LEU A 207 -12.28 12.00 -1.13
CA LEU A 207 -11.99 10.83 -1.97
C LEU A 207 -12.86 9.59 -1.63
N MET A 208 -13.55 9.59 -0.50
CA MET A 208 -14.44 8.48 -0.13
C MET A 208 -15.81 8.56 -0.81
N PHE A 209 -16.15 9.72 -1.36
CA PHE A 209 -17.46 9.98 -2.00
C PHE A 209 -17.38 9.96 -3.53
N GLU A 210 -16.21 9.70 -4.09
CA GLU A 210 -15.97 9.60 -5.53
C GLU A 210 -15.95 8.14 -5.98
#